data_878666782ffae6926b3a8cf5dfbd983d
#
_entry.id   878666782ffae6926b3a8cf5dfbd983d
#
_cell.length_a   1.000
_cell.length_b   1.000
_cell.length_c   1.000
_cell.angle_alpha   90.00
_cell.angle_beta   90.00
_cell.angle_gamma   90.00
#
_symmetry.space_group_name_H-M   'P 1'
#
loop_
_entity.id
_entity.type
_entity.pdbx_description
1 polymer ?
#
loop_
_entity_poly.entity_id
_entity_poly.type
_entity_poly.pdbx_seq_one_letter_code
_entity_poly.pdbx_strand_id
1 'polypeptide(L)'
;MMKLLDKLQFAEGVKGFIVLICLLWVIPCEAKEYVSGKDYFELPNTVSGVSDVVEYFSFNCPHCYYFEMKSDINNSIVASFPSGTSFERYHSSHIAPFGSELTRAWAVANFLHKQSEMTPIIFNAMQKSNVVHDKKSLQALFINQGMKTNELTSIWDSTEITAAVNRQDTLASSLGLRFVPAFFVRGKYLVNNMALDTTTDESFEKDYAGIIRYLLNKNQ
;
A
#
# COMPACT_ATOMS: atom_id res chain seq x y z
N MET A 1 52.49 -12.37 49.53
CA MET A 1 51.70 -13.33 48.70
C MET A 1 50.18 -13.23 48.92
N MET A 2 49.71 -12.47 49.94
CA MET A 2 48.27 -12.33 50.28
C MET A 2 47.53 -11.23 49.50
N LYS A 3 48.18 -10.22 48.94
CA LYS A 3 47.55 -9.12 48.20
C LYS A 3 47.15 -9.39 46.73
N LEU A 4 47.59 -10.54 46.17
CA LEU A 4 47.28 -10.89 44.76
C LEU A 4 45.97 -11.68 44.64
N LEU A 5 45.56 -12.37 45.69
CA LEU A 5 44.33 -13.19 45.68
C LEU A 5 43.07 -12.36 45.81
N ASP A 6 43.08 -11.21 46.53
CA ASP A 6 41.92 -10.33 46.65
C ASP A 6 41.53 -9.63 45.33
N LYS A 7 42.51 -9.39 44.44
CA LYS A 7 42.20 -8.77 43.14
C LYS A 7 41.56 -9.75 42.16
N LEU A 8 41.79 -11.06 42.26
CA LEU A 8 41.23 -12.07 41.42
C LEU A 8 39.76 -12.39 41.79
N GLN A 9 39.41 -12.38 43.06
CA GLN A 9 38.04 -12.60 43.54
C GLN A 9 37.10 -11.43 43.18
N PHE A 10 37.62 -10.20 43.17
CA PHE A 10 36.84 -9.01 42.79
C PHE A 10 36.51 -9.01 41.28
N ALA A 11 37.43 -9.52 40.43
CA ALA A 11 37.23 -9.60 38.96
C ALA A 11 36.19 -10.66 38.56
N GLU A 12 36.09 -11.74 39.30
CA GLU A 12 35.06 -12.80 39.04
C GLU A 12 33.64 -12.35 39.44
N GLY A 13 33.50 -11.59 40.53
CA GLY A 13 32.20 -11.04 40.97
C GLY A 13 31.64 -10.01 39.98
N VAL A 14 32.51 -9.17 39.38
CA VAL A 14 32.09 -8.16 38.39
C VAL A 14 31.67 -8.80 37.06
N LYS A 15 32.34 -9.87 36.62
CA LYS A 15 31.95 -10.61 35.39
C LYS A 15 30.60 -11.29 35.55
N GLY A 16 30.30 -11.91 36.68
CA GLY A 16 29.02 -12.50 37.00
C GLY A 16 27.88 -11.47 37.04
N PHE A 17 28.13 -10.28 37.57
CA PHE A 17 27.16 -9.21 37.66
C PHE A 17 26.82 -8.56 36.29
N ILE A 18 27.82 -8.42 35.41
CA ILE A 18 27.63 -7.91 34.02
C ILE A 18 26.83 -8.90 33.19
N VAL A 19 27.07 -10.20 33.32
CA VAL A 19 26.29 -11.23 32.59
C VAL A 19 24.83 -11.25 33.07
N LEU A 20 24.57 -11.06 34.37
CA LEU A 20 23.21 -11.02 34.90
C LEU A 20 22.43 -9.78 34.46
N ILE A 21 23.09 -8.61 34.30
CA ILE A 21 22.47 -7.38 33.81
C ILE A 21 22.12 -7.48 32.31
N CYS A 22 22.93 -8.17 31.49
CA CYS A 22 22.63 -8.35 30.07
C CYS A 22 21.43 -9.28 29.83
N LEU A 23 21.08 -10.16 30.76
CA LEU A 23 19.93 -11.07 30.64
C LEU A 23 18.58 -10.42 30.99
N LEU A 24 18.59 -9.23 31.59
CA LEU A 24 17.35 -8.54 32.03
C LEU A 24 16.76 -7.57 30.99
N TRP A 25 17.39 -7.41 29.83
CA TRP A 25 16.95 -6.43 28.80
C TRP A 25 16.31 -7.07 27.56
N VAL A 26 15.81 -8.29 27.66
CA VAL A 26 14.87 -8.79 26.67
C VAL A 26 13.49 -8.25 27.03
N ILE A 27 13.22 -7.00 26.70
CA ILE A 27 11.86 -6.47 26.70
C ILE A 27 11.14 -7.25 25.60
N PRO A 28 10.12 -8.10 25.90
CA PRO A 28 9.32 -8.68 24.86
C PRO A 28 8.67 -7.52 24.10
N CYS A 29 9.04 -7.34 22.85
CA CYS A 29 8.27 -6.50 21.93
C CYS A 29 6.94 -7.22 21.73
N GLU A 30 5.94 -6.91 22.54
CA GLU A 30 4.58 -7.40 22.30
C GLU A 30 4.14 -6.86 20.94
N ALA A 31 4.13 -7.75 19.96
CA ALA A 31 3.54 -7.44 18.68
C ALA A 31 2.04 -7.19 18.90
N LYS A 32 1.55 -6.02 18.52
CA LYS A 32 0.12 -5.69 18.61
C LYS A 32 -0.67 -6.80 17.90
N GLU A 33 -1.58 -7.43 18.62
CA GLU A 33 -2.49 -8.43 18.05
C GLU A 33 -3.69 -7.71 17.42
N TYR A 34 -3.97 -8.02 16.17
CA TYR A 34 -5.10 -7.46 15.42
C TYR A 34 -6.23 -8.48 15.33
N VAL A 35 -7.48 -8.00 15.49
CA VAL A 35 -8.68 -8.83 15.65
C VAL A 35 -9.50 -8.86 14.36
N SER A 36 -9.85 -10.06 13.90
CA SER A 36 -10.77 -10.26 12.76
C SER A 36 -12.15 -9.71 13.07
N GLY A 37 -12.77 -9.06 12.10
CA GLY A 37 -14.07 -8.38 12.25
C GLY A 37 -13.98 -6.98 12.87
N LYS A 38 -12.81 -6.62 13.42
CA LYS A 38 -12.54 -5.29 13.97
C LYS A 38 -11.47 -4.56 13.16
N ASP A 39 -10.24 -5.05 13.18
CA ASP A 39 -9.10 -4.38 12.57
C ASP A 39 -8.93 -4.77 11.08
N TYR A 40 -9.43 -5.92 10.71
CA TYR A 40 -9.49 -6.41 9.33
C TYR A 40 -10.68 -7.36 9.15
N PHE A 41 -11.09 -7.57 7.90
CA PHE A 41 -12.11 -8.54 7.53
C PHE A 41 -11.48 -9.70 6.78
N GLU A 42 -11.98 -10.91 7.04
CA GLU A 42 -11.66 -12.10 6.28
C GLU A 42 -12.67 -12.25 5.14
N LEU A 43 -12.18 -12.41 3.91
CA LEU A 43 -13.05 -12.60 2.75
C LEU A 43 -13.69 -13.99 2.80
N PRO A 44 -14.93 -14.15 2.30
CA PRO A 44 -15.60 -15.45 2.29
C PRO A 44 -14.82 -16.52 1.52
N ASN A 45 -14.13 -16.12 0.45
CA ASN A 45 -13.28 -16.98 -0.36
C ASN A 45 -11.92 -16.31 -0.58
N THR A 46 -10.86 -17.10 -0.57
CA THR A 46 -9.52 -16.61 -0.95
C THR A 46 -9.43 -16.46 -2.46
N VAL A 47 -9.00 -15.30 -2.93
CA VAL A 47 -8.71 -15.03 -4.33
C VAL A 47 -7.24 -15.36 -4.59
N SER A 48 -6.99 -16.44 -5.33
CA SER A 48 -5.63 -16.91 -5.67
C SER A 48 -5.05 -16.20 -6.90
N GLY A 49 -3.72 -16.27 -7.06
CA GLY A 49 -3.04 -15.69 -8.23
C GLY A 49 -2.94 -14.16 -8.20
N VAL A 50 -3.02 -13.58 -7.01
CA VAL A 50 -2.85 -12.14 -6.77
C VAL A 50 -1.57 -11.88 -5.98
N SER A 51 -1.05 -10.65 -6.05
CA SER A 51 0.08 -10.21 -5.24
C SER A 51 -0.21 -10.30 -3.74
N ASP A 52 0.85 -10.41 -2.92
CA ASP A 52 0.73 -10.50 -1.46
C ASP A 52 -0.05 -9.33 -0.89
N VAL A 53 0.14 -8.14 -1.46
CA VAL A 53 -0.62 -6.95 -1.14
C VAL A 53 -1.17 -6.32 -2.42
N VAL A 54 -2.45 -6.03 -2.43
CA VAL A 54 -3.14 -5.34 -3.52
C VAL A 54 -3.79 -4.08 -2.95
N GLU A 55 -3.43 -2.91 -3.48
CA GLU A 55 -4.11 -1.65 -3.21
C GLU A 55 -5.10 -1.35 -4.32
N TYR A 56 -6.33 -1.02 -3.93
CA TYR A 56 -7.28 -0.32 -4.81
C TYR A 56 -7.41 1.13 -4.41
N PHE A 57 -7.30 2.02 -5.41
CA PHE A 57 -7.48 3.46 -5.26
C PHE A 57 -8.36 4.03 -6.36
N SER A 58 -8.68 5.32 -6.29
CA SER A 58 -9.32 6.06 -7.38
C SER A 58 -8.83 7.49 -7.43
N PHE A 59 -8.59 7.99 -8.65
CA PHE A 59 -8.29 9.40 -8.89
C PHE A 59 -9.45 10.34 -8.51
N ASN A 60 -10.66 9.81 -8.36
CA ASN A 60 -11.84 10.54 -7.87
C ASN A 60 -11.93 10.57 -6.33
N CYS A 61 -11.14 9.79 -5.62
CA CYS A 61 -11.25 9.65 -4.17
C CYS A 61 -10.41 10.71 -3.44
N PRO A 62 -11.02 11.60 -2.63
CA PRO A 62 -10.27 12.61 -1.86
C PRO A 62 -9.28 12.01 -0.85
N HIS A 63 -9.62 10.88 -0.21
CA HIS A 63 -8.72 10.19 0.70
C HIS A 63 -7.52 9.58 -0.03
N CYS A 64 -7.71 9.01 -1.24
CA CYS A 64 -6.62 8.53 -2.07
C CYS A 64 -5.69 9.68 -2.51
N TYR A 65 -6.28 10.84 -2.84
CA TYR A 65 -5.51 12.05 -3.12
C TYR A 65 -4.68 12.48 -1.90
N TYR A 66 -5.28 12.47 -0.72
CA TYR A 66 -4.59 12.83 0.52
C TYR A 66 -3.39 11.90 0.78
N PHE A 67 -3.59 10.59 0.68
CA PHE A 67 -2.55 9.57 0.89
C PHE A 67 -1.35 9.73 -0.04
N GLU A 68 -1.61 10.12 -1.29
CA GLU A 68 -0.58 10.22 -2.32
C GLU A 68 0.08 11.60 -2.39
N MET A 69 -0.70 12.67 -2.15
CA MET A 69 -0.30 14.03 -2.52
C MET A 69 -0.05 14.97 -1.35
N LYS A 70 -0.52 14.62 -0.15
CA LYS A 70 -0.49 15.50 1.02
C LYS A 70 0.27 14.93 2.20
N SER A 71 0.19 13.65 2.37
CA SER A 71 0.94 12.90 3.37
C SER A 71 1.72 11.83 2.61
N ASP A 72 2.85 11.39 3.08
CA ASP A 72 3.60 10.30 2.44
C ASP A 72 3.07 8.91 2.86
N ILE A 73 1.79 8.85 3.27
CA ILE A 73 1.16 7.66 3.86
C ILE A 73 1.34 6.44 2.97
N ASN A 74 1.03 6.57 1.68
CA ASN A 74 1.07 5.44 0.77
C ASN A 74 2.48 4.87 0.61
N ASN A 75 3.47 5.73 0.41
CA ASN A 75 4.87 5.31 0.30
C ASN A 75 5.39 4.75 1.62
N SER A 76 5.03 5.32 2.75
CA SER A 76 5.39 4.84 4.08
C SER A 76 4.85 3.43 4.35
N ILE A 77 3.58 3.17 3.99
CA ILE A 77 2.98 1.84 4.10
C ILE A 77 3.75 0.84 3.24
N VAL A 78 3.98 1.15 1.96
CA VAL A 78 4.69 0.26 1.01
C VAL A 78 6.13 0.01 1.46
N ALA A 79 6.85 1.04 1.91
CA ALA A 79 8.22 0.91 2.42
C ALA A 79 8.32 0.02 3.68
N SER A 80 7.21 -0.16 4.40
CA SER A 80 7.14 -0.99 5.60
C SER A 80 6.98 -2.49 5.32
N PHE A 81 6.74 -2.89 4.07
CA PHE A 81 6.52 -4.30 3.74
C PHE A 81 7.79 -5.13 3.95
N PRO A 82 7.67 -6.39 4.40
CA PRO A 82 8.78 -7.32 4.44
C PRO A 82 9.46 -7.46 3.07
N SER A 83 10.77 -7.71 3.07
CA SER A 83 11.50 -7.95 1.82
C SER A 83 10.91 -9.13 1.04
N GLY A 84 10.74 -8.95 -0.26
CA GLY A 84 10.14 -9.95 -1.15
C GLY A 84 8.62 -9.93 -1.21
N THR A 85 7.94 -9.03 -0.49
CA THR A 85 6.50 -8.85 -0.62
C THR A 85 6.15 -8.33 -2.01
N SER A 86 5.32 -9.07 -2.74
CA SER A 86 4.76 -8.60 -4.01
C SER A 86 3.64 -7.60 -3.78
N PHE A 87 3.66 -6.48 -4.52
CA PHE A 87 2.69 -5.39 -4.38
C PHE A 87 2.18 -4.93 -5.74
N GLU A 88 0.87 -4.79 -5.86
CA GLU A 88 0.23 -4.21 -7.04
C GLU A 88 -0.80 -3.17 -6.65
N ARG A 89 -0.92 -2.13 -7.48
CA ARG A 89 -1.92 -1.06 -7.37
C ARG A 89 -2.87 -1.11 -8.54
N TYR A 90 -4.16 -1.05 -8.24
CA TYR A 90 -5.23 -1.04 -9.22
C TYR A 90 -6.16 0.16 -9.00
N HIS A 91 -6.66 0.72 -10.10
CA HIS A 91 -7.65 1.77 -10.06
C HIS A 91 -9.06 1.18 -10.09
N SER A 92 -9.99 1.73 -9.31
CA SER A 92 -11.40 1.33 -9.29
C SER A 92 -12.20 2.09 -10.34
N SER A 93 -12.80 1.38 -11.30
CA SER A 93 -13.70 1.95 -12.32
C SER A 93 -15.08 2.34 -11.78
N HIS A 94 -15.44 1.88 -10.57
CA HIS A 94 -16.77 2.08 -10.00
C HIS A 94 -16.98 3.46 -9.38
N ILE A 95 -15.94 4.27 -9.24
CA ILE A 95 -16.02 5.63 -8.67
C ILE A 95 -16.21 6.64 -9.80
N ALA A 96 -17.41 7.22 -9.89
CA ALA A 96 -17.74 8.28 -10.86
C ALA A 96 -17.18 9.67 -10.44
N PRO A 97 -16.98 10.60 -11.37
CA PRO A 97 -17.16 10.46 -12.82
C PRO A 97 -15.95 9.81 -13.53
N PHE A 98 -16.16 9.35 -14.77
CA PHE A 98 -15.11 8.81 -15.64
C PHE A 98 -14.30 7.63 -15.10
N GLY A 99 -14.84 6.86 -14.15
CA GLY A 99 -14.12 5.78 -13.49
C GLY A 99 -13.45 4.81 -14.44
N SER A 100 -14.18 4.29 -15.47
CA SER A 100 -13.63 3.38 -16.48
C SER A 100 -12.51 4.01 -17.31
N GLU A 101 -12.63 5.28 -17.71
CA GLU A 101 -11.58 5.97 -18.46
C GLU A 101 -10.35 6.25 -17.60
N LEU A 102 -10.54 6.55 -16.32
CA LEU A 102 -9.45 6.70 -15.36
C LEU A 102 -8.73 5.37 -15.09
N THR A 103 -9.48 4.26 -15.03
CA THR A 103 -8.87 2.90 -14.96
C THR A 103 -8.06 2.59 -16.21
N ARG A 104 -8.53 3.01 -17.37
CA ARG A 104 -7.80 2.88 -18.65
C ARG A 104 -6.54 3.74 -18.64
N ALA A 105 -6.62 4.99 -18.19
CA ALA A 105 -5.45 5.87 -18.03
C ALA A 105 -4.40 5.26 -17.10
N TRP A 106 -4.83 4.67 -15.98
CA TRP A 106 -3.95 3.94 -15.08
C TRP A 106 -3.30 2.74 -15.75
N ALA A 107 -4.06 1.95 -16.52
CA ALA A 107 -3.53 0.82 -17.28
C ALA A 107 -2.49 1.27 -18.32
N VAL A 108 -2.73 2.40 -19.01
CA VAL A 108 -1.78 3.02 -19.95
C VAL A 108 -0.51 3.47 -19.21
N ALA A 109 -0.65 4.14 -18.06
CA ALA A 109 0.50 4.58 -17.26
C ALA A 109 1.36 3.38 -16.80
N ASN A 110 0.72 2.27 -16.40
CA ASN A 110 1.40 1.02 -16.06
C ASN A 110 2.13 0.43 -17.27
N PHE A 111 1.46 0.31 -18.40
CA PHE A 111 2.04 -0.23 -19.64
C PHE A 111 3.28 0.56 -20.08
N LEU A 112 3.27 1.88 -19.89
CA LEU A 112 4.37 2.78 -20.22
C LEU A 112 5.43 2.90 -19.13
N HIS A 113 5.26 2.25 -17.98
CA HIS A 113 6.10 2.41 -16.78
C HIS A 113 6.20 3.88 -16.30
N LYS A 114 5.08 4.62 -16.43
CA LYS A 114 4.98 6.05 -16.09
C LYS A 114 4.06 6.31 -14.87
N GLN A 115 3.86 5.32 -14.01
CA GLN A 115 2.96 5.45 -12.87
C GLN A 115 3.34 6.63 -11.96
N SER A 116 4.62 6.70 -11.57
CA SER A 116 5.11 7.75 -10.67
C SER A 116 4.98 9.16 -11.27
N GLU A 117 5.15 9.27 -12.59
CA GLU A 117 5.01 10.55 -13.32
C GLU A 117 3.53 10.95 -13.46
N MET A 118 2.67 10.00 -13.86
CA MET A 118 1.28 10.30 -14.20
C MET A 118 0.36 10.39 -12.99
N THR A 119 0.67 9.72 -11.89
CA THR A 119 -0.16 9.76 -10.67
C THR A 119 -0.43 11.19 -10.18
N PRO A 120 0.58 12.02 -9.89
CA PRO A 120 0.33 13.38 -9.43
C PRO A 120 -0.36 14.25 -10.50
N ILE A 121 -0.09 14.03 -11.77
CA ILE A 121 -0.70 14.78 -12.88
C ILE A 121 -2.20 14.50 -12.94
N ILE A 122 -2.59 13.21 -12.94
CA ILE A 122 -4.01 12.83 -13.03
C ILE A 122 -4.75 13.24 -11.77
N PHE A 123 -4.19 13.02 -10.56
CA PHE A 123 -4.81 13.45 -9.32
C PHE A 123 -5.05 14.97 -9.29
N ASN A 124 -4.07 15.78 -9.68
CA ASN A 124 -4.23 17.24 -9.71
C ASN A 124 -5.26 17.67 -10.77
N ALA A 125 -5.28 17.02 -11.93
CA ALA A 125 -6.26 17.29 -12.99
C ALA A 125 -7.69 16.98 -12.56
N MET A 126 -7.89 15.93 -11.77
CA MET A 126 -9.20 15.52 -11.23
C MET A 126 -9.61 16.31 -10.00
N GLN A 127 -8.72 16.47 -9.02
CA GLN A 127 -9.08 16.94 -7.67
C GLN A 127 -8.87 18.44 -7.46
N LYS A 128 -8.04 19.10 -8.28
CA LYS A 128 -7.74 20.52 -8.12
C LYS A 128 -8.21 21.38 -9.28
N SER A 129 -7.76 21.07 -10.49
CA SER A 129 -8.02 21.92 -11.64
C SER A 129 -9.30 21.56 -12.39
N ASN A 130 -9.87 20.37 -12.13
CA ASN A 130 -11.10 19.86 -12.74
C ASN A 130 -11.10 20.01 -14.28
N VAL A 131 -9.99 19.67 -14.92
CA VAL A 131 -9.80 19.84 -16.38
C VAL A 131 -10.11 18.59 -17.18
N VAL A 132 -10.41 17.47 -16.51
CA VAL A 132 -10.77 16.21 -17.16
C VAL A 132 -12.30 16.12 -17.28
N HIS A 133 -12.78 16.14 -18.52
CA HIS A 133 -14.22 16.12 -18.81
C HIS A 133 -14.60 14.97 -19.76
N ASP A 134 -13.61 14.37 -20.44
CA ASP A 134 -13.78 13.29 -21.40
C ASP A 134 -12.48 12.52 -21.62
N LYS A 135 -12.53 11.49 -22.47
CA LYS A 135 -11.35 10.73 -22.92
C LYS A 135 -10.26 11.64 -23.49
N LYS A 136 -10.63 12.64 -24.29
CA LYS A 136 -9.69 13.52 -24.99
C LYS A 136 -8.90 14.40 -24.02
N SER A 137 -9.57 15.00 -23.03
CA SER A 137 -8.91 15.82 -21.99
C SER A 137 -8.01 14.95 -21.11
N LEU A 138 -8.38 13.69 -20.83
CA LEU A 138 -7.54 12.76 -20.10
C LEU A 138 -6.30 12.34 -20.92
N GLN A 139 -6.46 12.06 -22.22
CA GLN A 139 -5.33 11.78 -23.13
C GLN A 139 -4.38 12.99 -23.27
N ALA A 140 -4.92 14.21 -23.23
CA ALA A 140 -4.10 15.42 -23.29
C ALA A 140 -3.08 15.51 -22.14
N LEU A 141 -3.36 14.91 -20.97
CA LEU A 141 -2.39 14.86 -19.88
C LEU A 141 -1.12 14.10 -20.29
N PHE A 142 -1.26 12.98 -21.00
CA PHE A 142 -0.13 12.19 -21.50
C PHE A 142 0.60 12.89 -22.65
N ILE A 143 -0.14 13.53 -23.55
CA ILE A 143 0.43 14.29 -24.68
C ILE A 143 1.28 15.47 -24.16
N ASN A 144 0.82 16.15 -23.11
CA ASN A 144 1.55 17.24 -22.46
C ASN A 144 2.85 16.75 -21.77
N GLN A 145 2.96 15.44 -21.49
CA GLN A 145 4.19 14.80 -21.04
C GLN A 145 5.05 14.25 -22.20
N GLY A 146 4.83 14.72 -23.41
CA GLY A 146 5.66 14.41 -24.57
C GLY A 146 5.26 13.18 -25.39
N MET A 147 4.12 12.55 -25.08
CA MET A 147 3.64 11.46 -25.92
C MET A 147 3.05 11.95 -27.24
N LYS A 148 3.36 11.26 -28.32
CA LYS A 148 2.74 11.55 -29.64
C LYS A 148 1.29 11.05 -29.67
N THR A 149 0.40 11.87 -30.24
CA THR A 149 -1.04 11.57 -30.27
C THR A 149 -1.36 10.22 -30.90
N ASN A 150 -0.76 9.90 -32.04
CA ASN A 150 -1.00 8.64 -32.76
C ASN A 150 -0.52 7.41 -31.96
N GLU A 151 0.63 7.52 -31.30
CA GLU A 151 1.18 6.47 -30.44
C GLU A 151 0.28 6.23 -29.23
N LEU A 152 -0.10 7.31 -28.52
CA LEU A 152 -1.00 7.23 -27.38
C LEU A 152 -2.35 6.61 -27.77
N THR A 153 -2.95 7.05 -28.89
CA THR A 153 -4.24 6.52 -29.34
C THR A 153 -4.16 5.00 -29.64
N SER A 154 -3.07 4.57 -30.30
CA SER A 154 -2.84 3.16 -30.58
C SER A 154 -2.73 2.32 -29.31
N ILE A 155 -1.96 2.82 -28.31
CA ILE A 155 -1.83 2.14 -27.01
C ILE A 155 -3.17 2.14 -26.27
N TRP A 156 -3.83 3.30 -26.19
CA TRP A 156 -5.07 3.47 -25.42
C TRP A 156 -6.17 2.52 -25.86
N ASP A 157 -6.31 2.30 -27.16
CA ASP A 157 -7.36 1.46 -27.75
C ASP A 157 -6.89 0.01 -28.04
N SER A 158 -5.70 -0.36 -27.56
CA SER A 158 -5.15 -1.70 -27.75
C SER A 158 -5.90 -2.78 -26.95
N THR A 159 -5.75 -4.01 -27.41
CA THR A 159 -6.29 -5.20 -26.74
C THR A 159 -5.62 -5.45 -25.40
N GLU A 160 -4.33 -5.12 -25.28
CA GLU A 160 -3.54 -5.24 -24.06
C GLU A 160 -4.10 -4.35 -22.95
N ILE A 161 -4.36 -3.09 -23.26
CA ILE A 161 -4.95 -2.13 -22.30
C ILE A 161 -6.37 -2.54 -21.93
N THR A 162 -7.16 -2.99 -22.90
CA THR A 162 -8.52 -3.48 -22.63
C THR A 162 -8.49 -4.70 -21.71
N ALA A 163 -7.58 -5.65 -21.94
CA ALA A 163 -7.40 -6.79 -21.06
C ALA A 163 -6.92 -6.38 -19.64
N ALA A 164 -6.05 -5.38 -19.55
CA ALA A 164 -5.59 -4.86 -18.26
C ALA A 164 -6.72 -4.19 -17.46
N VAL A 165 -7.60 -3.42 -18.11
CA VAL A 165 -8.80 -2.84 -17.49
C VAL A 165 -9.73 -3.93 -16.99
N ASN A 166 -10.06 -4.91 -17.85
CA ASN A 166 -10.95 -6.01 -17.49
C ASN A 166 -10.40 -6.84 -16.31
N ARG A 167 -9.09 -7.05 -16.26
CA ARG A 167 -8.44 -7.74 -15.13
C ARG A 167 -8.61 -6.98 -13.83
N GLN A 168 -8.42 -5.65 -13.83
CA GLN A 168 -8.63 -4.82 -12.64
C GLN A 168 -10.08 -4.91 -12.16
N ASP A 169 -11.06 -4.80 -13.05
CA ASP A 169 -12.48 -4.83 -12.71
C ASP A 169 -12.93 -6.23 -12.23
N THR A 170 -12.43 -7.28 -12.88
CA THR A 170 -12.71 -8.67 -12.47
C THR A 170 -12.13 -8.93 -11.08
N LEU A 171 -10.91 -8.50 -10.82
CA LEU A 171 -10.27 -8.68 -9.52
C LEU A 171 -10.98 -7.85 -8.44
N ALA A 172 -11.38 -6.61 -8.72
CA ALA A 172 -12.17 -5.79 -7.81
C ALA A 172 -13.46 -6.50 -7.38
N SER A 173 -14.15 -7.10 -8.34
CA SER A 173 -15.37 -7.87 -8.09
C SER A 173 -15.09 -9.13 -7.26
N SER A 174 -14.04 -9.88 -7.60
CA SER A 174 -13.65 -11.10 -6.88
C SER A 174 -13.24 -10.85 -5.43
N LEU A 175 -12.56 -9.73 -5.18
CA LEU A 175 -12.18 -9.28 -3.83
C LEU A 175 -13.34 -8.62 -3.06
N GLY A 176 -14.49 -8.38 -3.71
CA GLY A 176 -15.64 -7.72 -3.11
C GLY A 176 -15.34 -6.26 -2.75
N LEU A 177 -14.61 -5.53 -3.61
CA LEU A 177 -14.26 -4.13 -3.41
C LEU A 177 -15.51 -3.26 -3.21
N ARG A 178 -15.56 -2.49 -2.11
CA ARG A 178 -16.69 -1.62 -1.75
C ARG A 178 -16.29 -0.16 -1.52
N PHE A 179 -15.05 0.12 -1.21
CA PHE A 179 -14.52 1.46 -0.92
C PHE A 179 -13.05 1.54 -1.34
N VAL A 180 -12.55 2.77 -1.45
CA VAL A 180 -11.13 3.07 -1.68
C VAL A 180 -10.70 4.23 -0.76
N PRO A 181 -9.42 4.31 -0.36
CA PRO A 181 -8.36 3.32 -0.61
C PRO A 181 -8.66 2.01 0.11
N ALA A 182 -8.29 0.87 -0.47
CA ALA A 182 -8.48 -0.44 0.12
C ALA A 182 -7.25 -1.31 -0.09
N PHE A 183 -6.73 -1.89 0.98
CA PHE A 183 -5.63 -2.84 0.93
C PHE A 183 -6.13 -4.25 1.22
N PHE A 184 -5.91 -5.12 0.25
CA PHE A 184 -6.14 -6.56 0.38
C PHE A 184 -4.81 -7.26 0.59
N VAL A 185 -4.78 -8.22 1.51
CA VAL A 185 -3.58 -8.99 1.82
C VAL A 185 -3.83 -10.46 1.50
N ARG A 186 -2.95 -11.06 0.68
CA ARG A 186 -2.98 -12.48 0.24
C ARG A 186 -4.30 -12.92 -0.40
N GLY A 187 -5.03 -11.96 -1.01
CA GLY A 187 -6.34 -12.24 -1.59
C GLY A 187 -7.37 -12.77 -0.59
N LYS A 188 -7.09 -12.64 0.71
CA LYS A 188 -7.91 -13.22 1.79
C LYS A 188 -8.38 -12.19 2.81
N TYR A 189 -7.62 -11.16 3.08
CA TYR A 189 -7.89 -10.18 4.13
C TYR A 189 -8.06 -8.78 3.54
N LEU A 190 -9.04 -8.05 4.06
CA LEU A 190 -9.25 -6.61 3.78
C LEU A 190 -8.98 -5.82 5.05
N VAL A 191 -8.08 -4.86 5.00
CA VAL A 191 -7.82 -3.94 6.12
C VAL A 191 -9.06 -3.09 6.39
N ASN A 192 -9.46 -2.97 7.64
CA ASN A 192 -10.58 -2.10 8.03
C ASN A 192 -10.09 -0.68 8.34
N ASN A 193 -10.20 0.21 7.37
CA ASN A 193 -9.78 1.60 7.53
C ASN A 193 -10.48 2.36 8.67
N MET A 194 -11.67 1.90 9.09
CA MET A 194 -12.43 2.53 10.17
C MET A 194 -11.91 2.21 11.57
N ALA A 195 -11.04 1.21 11.68
CA ALA A 195 -10.45 0.78 12.95
C ALA A 195 -9.07 1.38 13.22
N LEU A 196 -8.52 2.12 12.25
CA LEU A 196 -7.18 2.69 12.33
C LEU A 196 -7.12 3.88 13.29
N ASP A 197 -5.97 4.06 13.92
CA ASP A 197 -5.71 5.24 14.74
C ASP A 197 -5.56 6.48 13.85
N THR A 198 -6.52 7.38 13.93
CA THR A 198 -6.57 8.63 13.14
C THR A 198 -6.12 9.86 13.95
N THR A 199 -5.46 9.68 15.07
CA THR A 199 -5.01 10.77 15.95
C THR A 199 -3.98 11.66 15.24
N THR A 200 -3.06 11.06 14.51
CA THR A 200 -2.07 11.73 13.66
C THR A 200 -1.83 10.91 12.38
N ASP A 201 -1.25 11.52 11.34
CA ASP A 201 -0.84 10.80 10.14
C ASP A 201 0.18 9.69 10.47
N GLU A 202 1.12 9.96 11.35
CA GLU A 202 2.14 8.99 11.79
C GLU A 202 1.50 7.77 12.50
N SER A 203 0.53 8.00 13.41
CA SER A 203 -0.17 6.89 14.08
C SER A 203 -0.99 6.06 13.10
N PHE A 204 -1.63 6.72 12.13
CA PHE A 204 -2.39 6.09 11.07
C PHE A 204 -1.50 5.21 10.16
N GLU A 205 -0.38 5.75 9.68
CA GLU A 205 0.60 5.02 8.88
C GLU A 205 1.14 3.79 9.62
N LYS A 206 1.55 3.98 10.87
CA LYS A 206 2.10 2.92 11.71
C LYS A 206 1.09 1.81 11.96
N ASP A 207 -0.15 2.16 12.22
CA ASP A 207 -1.21 1.18 12.47
C ASP A 207 -1.57 0.43 11.18
N TYR A 208 -1.69 1.14 10.06
CA TYR A 208 -1.96 0.55 8.75
C TYR A 208 -0.86 -0.44 8.34
N ALA A 209 0.38 0.00 8.38
CA ALA A 209 1.54 -0.84 8.12
C ALA A 209 1.63 -2.04 9.08
N GLY A 210 1.28 -1.82 10.34
CA GLY A 210 1.25 -2.87 11.37
C GLY A 210 0.24 -3.98 11.04
N ILE A 211 -0.99 -3.62 10.66
CA ILE A 211 -2.03 -4.58 10.25
C ILE A 211 -1.56 -5.37 9.03
N ILE A 212 -1.05 -4.72 7.99
CA ILE A 212 -0.60 -5.41 6.77
C ILE A 212 0.53 -6.39 7.10
N ARG A 213 1.53 -5.99 7.87
CA ARG A 213 2.62 -6.89 8.29
C ARG A 213 2.12 -8.08 9.12
N TYR A 214 1.17 -7.84 10.04
CA TYR A 214 0.54 -8.91 10.81
C TYR A 214 -0.15 -9.91 9.88
N LEU A 215 -0.92 -9.43 8.90
CA LEU A 215 -1.65 -10.28 7.95
C LEU A 215 -0.72 -11.02 6.99
N LEU A 216 0.39 -10.42 6.59
CA LEU A 216 1.43 -11.05 5.79
C LEU A 216 2.12 -12.22 6.54
N ASN A 217 2.22 -12.14 7.85
CA ASN A 217 2.82 -13.18 8.69
C ASN A 217 1.80 -14.19 9.24
N LYS A 218 0.51 -13.89 9.12
CA LYS A 218 -0.56 -14.76 9.59
C LYS A 218 -0.65 -16.01 8.71
N ASN A 219 -0.54 -17.19 9.32
CA ASN A 219 -0.58 -18.50 8.64
C ASN A 219 0.63 -18.81 7.71
N GLN A 220 1.83 -18.41 8.10
CA GLN A 220 3.05 -19.04 7.61
C GLN A 220 3.32 -20.33 8.37
#